data_442bbe25b2e578a8ade647f602a40c52
#
_entry.id   442bbe25b2e578a8ade647f602a40c52
#
_cell.length_a   1.000
_cell.length_b   1.000
_cell.length_c   1.000
_cell.angle_alpha   90.00
_cell.angle_beta   90.00
_cell.angle_gamma   90.00
#
_symmetry.space_group_name_H-M   'P 1'
#
loop_
_entity.id
_entity.type
_entity.pdbx_description
1 polymer ?
#
loop_
_entity_poly.entity_id
_entity_poly.type
_entity_poly.pdbx_seq_one_letter_code
_entity_poly.pdbx_strand_id
1 'polypeptide(L)'
;MMAARRKNRDFTAKDLVLTALMTAIVFLATFVPHIPIPLGYAHLGDAAIFLFALLTPRRSALFAACLGSALADFMSGFALWIVPTLVIKFVMAEIVCRMADAASLVGRIGVALTLSSLWMAAAYTLAGAVLYDSLAAALASFPGLFVEGVVNSALALAALPFLRGRFLRKD
;
A
#
# COMPACT_ATOMS: atom_id res chain seq x y z
N MET A 1 15.82 -12.03 16.62
CA MET A 1 14.77 -12.34 17.59
C MET A 1 13.56 -11.54 17.18
N MET A 2 12.50 -12.20 16.68
CA MET A 2 11.35 -11.56 16.04
C MET A 2 10.47 -10.88 17.10
N ALA A 3 9.99 -9.69 16.77
CA ALA A 3 8.95 -9.04 17.56
C ALA A 3 7.78 -10.00 17.73
N ALA A 4 7.55 -10.43 18.95
CA ALA A 4 6.45 -11.30 19.30
C ALA A 4 5.16 -10.68 18.79
N ARG A 5 4.46 -11.42 17.91
CA ARG A 5 3.13 -11.13 17.42
C ARG A 5 2.28 -10.61 18.60
N ARG A 6 2.01 -9.31 18.62
CA ARG A 6 1.11 -8.70 19.62
C ARG A 6 -0.27 -9.33 19.45
N LYS A 7 -0.49 -10.41 20.21
CA LYS A 7 -1.75 -11.12 20.37
C LYS A 7 -2.84 -10.10 20.68
N ASN A 8 -3.96 -10.18 19.99
CA ASN A 8 -5.22 -9.43 20.17
C ASN A 8 -5.26 -8.47 21.38
N ARG A 9 -4.58 -7.35 21.27
CA ARG A 9 -4.68 -6.24 22.23
C ARG A 9 -5.80 -5.33 21.76
N ASP A 10 -6.61 -4.86 22.67
CA ASP A 10 -7.62 -3.86 22.38
C ASP A 10 -6.98 -2.64 21.73
N PHE A 11 -7.68 -2.04 20.78
CA PHE A 11 -7.21 -0.88 20.03
C PHE A 11 -7.17 0.31 20.99
N THR A 12 -5.99 0.78 21.35
CA THR A 12 -5.81 1.88 22.28
C THR A 12 -5.98 3.23 21.57
N ALA A 13 -6.21 4.30 22.35
CA ALA A 13 -6.25 5.67 21.81
C ALA A 13 -4.93 6.02 21.07
N LYS A 14 -3.79 5.53 21.55
CA LYS A 14 -2.48 5.68 20.88
C LYS A 14 -2.46 4.99 19.52
N ASP A 15 -3.00 3.77 19.43
CA ASP A 15 -3.07 3.03 18.16
C ASP A 15 -3.99 3.75 17.16
N LEU A 16 -5.07 4.37 17.64
CA LEU A 16 -5.98 5.17 16.81
C LEU A 16 -5.29 6.40 16.24
N VAL A 17 -4.60 7.18 17.08
CA VAL A 17 -3.86 8.38 16.65
C VAL A 17 -2.78 8.01 15.64
N LEU A 18 -2.03 6.93 15.90
CA LEU A 18 -1.00 6.45 15.00
C LEU A 18 -1.60 6.02 13.65
N THR A 19 -2.71 5.29 13.67
CA THR A 19 -3.42 4.85 12.46
C THR A 19 -3.93 6.05 11.66
N ALA A 20 -4.48 7.08 12.32
CA ALA A 20 -4.94 8.29 11.66
C ALA A 20 -3.78 9.05 10.99
N LEU A 21 -2.62 9.15 11.67
CA LEU A 21 -1.42 9.77 11.09
C LEU A 21 -0.92 8.98 9.87
N MET A 22 -0.88 7.65 9.97
CA MET A 22 -0.50 6.78 8.86
C MET A 22 -1.47 6.93 7.67
N THR A 23 -2.76 7.02 7.94
CA THR A 23 -3.80 7.27 6.92
C THR A 23 -3.55 8.60 6.20
N ALA A 24 -3.25 9.66 6.96
CA ALA A 24 -2.92 10.97 6.39
C ALA A 24 -1.65 10.92 5.52
N ILE A 25 -0.63 10.19 5.92
CA ILE A 25 0.60 10.02 5.13
C ILE A 25 0.31 9.25 3.83
N VAL A 26 -0.44 8.15 3.88
CA VAL A 26 -0.84 7.40 2.69
C VAL A 26 -1.66 8.29 1.77
N PHE A 27 -2.65 9.03 2.32
CA PHE A 27 -3.46 9.97 1.56
C PHE A 27 -2.60 11.01 0.83
N LEU A 28 -1.71 11.70 1.53
CA LEU A 28 -0.85 12.73 0.94
C LEU A 28 0.11 12.16 -0.09
N ALA A 29 0.72 11.00 0.17
CA ALA A 29 1.63 10.34 -0.76
C ALA A 29 0.91 9.80 -2.01
N THR A 30 -0.39 9.55 -1.93
CA THR A 30 -1.23 9.16 -3.06
C THR A 30 -1.75 10.39 -3.81
N PHE A 31 -2.20 11.41 -3.08
CA PHE A 31 -2.89 12.57 -3.66
C PHE A 31 -1.93 13.60 -4.29
N VAL A 32 -0.78 13.88 -3.67
CA VAL A 32 0.12 14.97 -4.10
C VAL A 32 0.92 14.60 -5.36
N PRO A 33 1.65 13.47 -5.42
CA PRO A 33 2.32 13.05 -6.66
C PRO A 33 1.31 12.37 -7.59
N HIS A 34 0.67 13.14 -8.43
CA HIS A 34 -0.42 12.72 -9.29
C HIS A 34 0.04 12.67 -10.76
N ILE A 35 0.53 11.51 -11.19
CA ILE A 35 1.03 11.30 -12.56
C ILE A 35 -0.06 10.62 -13.38
N PRO A 36 -0.65 11.30 -14.39
CA PRO A 36 -1.75 10.72 -15.17
C PRO A 36 -1.35 9.45 -15.92
N ILE A 37 -2.21 8.45 -15.88
CA ILE A 37 -2.18 7.24 -16.72
C ILE A 37 -3.58 7.06 -17.34
N PRO A 38 -3.77 6.21 -18.38
CA PRO A 38 -5.01 6.18 -19.16
C PRO A 38 -6.32 6.07 -18.36
N LEU A 39 -6.38 5.27 -17.30
CA LEU A 39 -7.62 5.10 -16.51
C LEU A 39 -7.48 5.58 -15.05
N GLY A 40 -6.49 6.42 -14.76
CA GLY A 40 -6.26 6.89 -13.40
C GLY A 40 -4.97 7.68 -13.28
N TYR A 41 -4.24 7.46 -12.21
CA TYR A 41 -2.97 8.14 -11.94
C TYR A 41 -2.00 7.23 -11.18
N ALA A 42 -0.70 7.39 -11.43
CA ALA A 42 0.37 6.77 -10.66
C ALA A 42 0.81 7.70 -9.53
N HIS A 43 1.25 7.13 -8.40
CA HIS A 43 1.52 7.85 -7.17
C HIS A 43 2.60 7.17 -6.30
N LEU A 44 2.98 7.80 -5.18
CA LEU A 44 3.96 7.24 -4.23
C LEU A 44 3.34 6.66 -2.95
N GLY A 45 2.02 6.55 -2.90
CA GLY A 45 1.28 6.04 -1.74
C GLY A 45 1.61 4.61 -1.36
N ASP A 46 1.92 3.77 -2.35
CA ASP A 46 2.22 2.35 -2.13
C ASP A 46 3.53 2.14 -1.36
N ALA A 47 4.51 3.03 -1.53
CA ALA A 47 5.72 2.99 -0.72
C ALA A 47 5.42 3.20 0.77
N ALA A 48 4.52 4.14 1.10
CA ALA A 48 4.07 4.35 2.47
C ALA A 48 3.30 3.14 3.01
N ILE A 49 2.40 2.55 2.20
CA ILE A 49 1.67 1.32 2.55
C ILE A 49 2.64 0.18 2.87
N PHE A 50 3.63 -0.05 2.01
CA PHE A 50 4.63 -1.10 2.19
C PHE A 50 5.43 -0.89 3.48
N LEU A 51 5.90 0.34 3.75
CA LEU A 51 6.63 0.65 4.97
C LEU A 51 5.77 0.42 6.22
N PHE A 52 4.51 0.83 6.22
CA PHE A 52 3.62 0.61 7.35
C PHE A 52 3.29 -0.88 7.53
N ALA A 53 3.09 -1.63 6.46
CA ALA A 53 2.88 -3.08 6.52
C ALA A 53 4.08 -3.83 7.12
N LEU A 54 5.31 -3.32 6.91
CA LEU A 54 6.56 -3.90 7.42
C LEU A 54 6.90 -3.47 8.86
N LEU A 55 6.48 -2.28 9.29
CA LEU A 55 6.97 -1.63 10.51
C LEU A 55 5.92 -1.47 11.61
N THR A 56 4.64 -1.63 11.32
CA THR A 56 3.55 -1.30 12.24
C THR A 56 2.58 -2.47 12.44
N PRO A 57 1.69 -2.41 13.44
CA PRO A 57 0.69 -3.45 13.64
C PRO A 57 -0.21 -3.63 12.41
N ARG A 58 -0.41 -4.89 12.00
CA ARG A 58 -1.18 -5.26 10.80
C ARG A 58 -2.52 -4.51 10.68
N ARG A 59 -3.30 -4.41 11.78
CA ARG A 59 -4.59 -3.71 11.77
C ARG A 59 -4.43 -2.25 11.32
N SER A 60 -3.50 -1.52 11.94
CA SER A 60 -3.24 -0.11 11.62
C SER A 60 -2.77 0.07 10.17
N ALA A 61 -1.88 -0.81 9.69
CA ALA A 61 -1.39 -0.78 8.31
C ALA A 61 -2.53 -0.99 7.29
N LEU A 62 -3.41 -1.97 7.52
CA LEU A 62 -4.55 -2.25 6.65
C LEU A 62 -5.55 -1.08 6.62
N PHE A 63 -5.90 -0.51 7.78
CA PHE A 63 -6.77 0.66 7.84
C PHE A 63 -6.16 1.86 7.11
N ALA A 64 -4.88 2.14 7.36
CA ALA A 64 -4.19 3.26 6.71
C ALA A 64 -4.12 3.08 5.18
N ALA A 65 -3.80 1.89 4.70
CA ALA A 65 -3.77 1.57 3.28
C ALA A 65 -5.14 1.79 2.61
N CYS A 66 -6.19 1.22 3.17
CA CYS A 66 -7.54 1.30 2.61
C CYS A 66 -8.09 2.73 2.65
N LEU A 67 -8.13 3.35 3.84
CA LEU A 67 -8.76 4.66 4.03
C LEU A 67 -7.96 5.78 3.35
N GLY A 68 -6.62 5.75 3.45
CA GLY A 68 -5.78 6.78 2.84
C GLY A 68 -5.91 6.81 1.33
N SER A 69 -5.88 5.62 0.68
CA SER A 69 -6.03 5.52 -0.78
C SER A 69 -7.45 5.86 -1.24
N ALA A 70 -8.49 5.37 -0.54
CA ALA A 70 -9.88 5.67 -0.89
C ALA A 70 -10.21 7.17 -0.76
N LEU A 71 -9.66 7.86 0.25
CA LEU A 71 -9.79 9.31 0.40
C LEU A 71 -9.08 10.05 -0.74
N ALA A 72 -7.93 9.57 -1.18
CA ALA A 72 -7.22 10.17 -2.33
C ALA A 72 -8.04 10.03 -3.61
N ASP A 73 -8.64 8.87 -3.89
CA ASP A 73 -9.52 8.68 -5.03
C ASP A 73 -10.74 9.61 -4.97
N PHE A 74 -11.37 9.71 -3.80
CA PHE A 74 -12.51 10.60 -3.59
C PHE A 74 -12.15 12.07 -3.89
N MET A 75 -11.05 12.55 -3.32
CA MET A 75 -10.61 13.95 -3.48
C MET A 75 -10.07 14.24 -4.88
N SER A 76 -9.57 13.23 -5.58
CA SER A 76 -9.10 13.35 -6.97
C SER A 76 -10.23 13.23 -8.02
N GLY A 77 -11.49 13.03 -7.60
CA GLY A 77 -12.62 12.89 -8.50
C GLY A 77 -12.81 11.48 -9.09
N PHE A 78 -12.08 10.47 -8.58
CA PHE A 78 -12.16 9.08 -9.02
C PHE A 78 -13.11 8.25 -8.14
N ALA A 79 -14.31 8.75 -7.88
CA ALA A 79 -15.28 8.11 -6.97
C ALA A 79 -15.62 6.66 -7.34
N LEU A 80 -15.63 6.31 -8.63
CA LEU A 80 -15.86 4.95 -9.12
C LEU A 80 -14.79 3.96 -8.65
N TRP A 81 -13.58 4.45 -8.38
CA TRP A 81 -12.46 3.63 -7.96
C TRP A 81 -12.44 3.33 -6.46
N ILE A 82 -13.22 4.04 -5.63
CA ILE A 82 -13.19 3.89 -4.16
C ILE A 82 -13.37 2.42 -3.73
N VAL A 83 -14.39 1.73 -4.27
CA VAL A 83 -14.67 0.33 -3.88
C VAL A 83 -13.58 -0.62 -4.37
N PRO A 84 -13.17 -0.61 -5.65
CA PRO A 84 -12.01 -1.39 -6.10
C PRO A 84 -10.74 -1.11 -5.28
N THR A 85 -10.42 0.16 -5.06
CA THR A 85 -9.24 0.58 -4.29
C THR A 85 -9.23 0.01 -2.88
N LEU A 86 -10.35 0.05 -2.16
CA LEU A 86 -10.45 -0.55 -0.82
C LEU A 86 -10.06 -2.03 -0.83
N VAL A 87 -10.57 -2.81 -1.78
CA VAL A 87 -10.27 -4.24 -1.90
C VAL A 87 -8.83 -4.47 -2.34
N ILE A 88 -8.37 -3.74 -3.36
CA ILE A 88 -7.04 -3.91 -3.94
C ILE A 88 -5.96 -3.56 -2.92
N LYS A 89 -6.09 -2.43 -2.22
CA LYS A 89 -5.11 -1.97 -1.23
C LYS A 89 -5.15 -2.81 0.05
N PHE A 90 -6.32 -3.33 0.41
CA PHE A 90 -6.42 -4.31 1.50
C PHE A 90 -5.59 -5.56 1.21
N VAL A 91 -5.80 -6.21 0.05
CA VAL A 91 -5.08 -7.44 -0.31
C VAL A 91 -3.58 -7.15 -0.49
N MET A 92 -3.23 -6.02 -1.10
CA MET A 92 -1.86 -5.57 -1.28
C MET A 92 -1.11 -5.46 0.06
N ALA A 93 -1.67 -4.74 1.02
CA ALA A 93 -1.09 -4.58 2.35
C ALA A 93 -1.06 -5.91 3.13
N GLU A 94 -2.10 -6.74 2.96
CA GLU A 94 -2.21 -8.04 3.60
C GLU A 94 -1.13 -9.03 3.14
N ILE A 95 -0.81 -9.06 1.84
CA ILE A 95 0.30 -9.86 1.28
C ILE A 95 1.60 -9.50 2.00
N VAL A 96 1.91 -8.20 2.09
CA VAL A 96 3.14 -7.73 2.74
C VAL A 96 3.15 -8.07 4.23
N CYS A 97 2.05 -7.80 4.96
CA CYS A 97 1.95 -8.10 6.39
C CYS A 97 2.18 -9.60 6.69
N ARG A 98 1.55 -10.50 5.93
CA ARG A 98 1.68 -11.95 6.14
C ARG A 98 3.07 -12.46 5.79
N MET A 99 3.64 -11.98 4.70
CA MET A 99 4.97 -12.39 4.27
C MET A 99 6.07 -11.81 5.16
N ALA A 100 5.89 -10.59 5.69
CA ALA A 100 6.82 -9.96 6.62
C ALA A 100 6.90 -10.71 7.95
N ASP A 101 5.78 -11.22 8.47
CA ASP A 101 5.74 -12.02 9.70
C ASP A 101 6.59 -13.33 9.57
N ALA A 102 6.71 -13.85 8.36
CA ALA A 102 7.49 -15.04 8.05
C ALA A 102 8.95 -14.74 7.69
N ALA A 103 9.35 -13.46 7.55
CA ALA A 103 10.60 -13.07 6.90
C ALA A 103 11.66 -12.56 7.90
N SER A 104 12.68 -13.36 8.13
CA SER A 104 13.95 -12.89 8.70
C SER A 104 14.96 -12.36 7.65
N LEU A 105 14.70 -12.53 6.35
CA LEU A 105 15.63 -12.29 5.25
C LEU A 105 15.11 -11.17 4.31
N VAL A 106 15.99 -10.24 3.94
CA VAL A 106 15.73 -9.13 3.00
C VAL A 106 15.14 -9.62 1.67
N GLY A 107 15.57 -10.79 1.18
CA GLY A 107 15.05 -11.38 -0.05
C GLY A 107 13.55 -11.70 0.00
N ARG A 108 13.03 -12.14 1.15
CA ARG A 108 11.59 -12.39 1.32
C ARG A 108 10.76 -11.11 1.31
N ILE A 109 11.30 -10.02 1.84
CA ILE A 109 10.65 -8.70 1.76
C ILE A 109 10.54 -8.29 0.29
N GLY A 110 11.63 -8.43 -0.49
CA GLY A 110 11.60 -8.15 -1.92
C GLY A 110 10.51 -8.95 -2.66
N VAL A 111 10.40 -10.25 -2.38
CA VAL A 111 9.35 -11.11 -2.95
C VAL A 111 7.95 -10.63 -2.54
N ALA A 112 7.75 -10.26 -1.27
CA ALA A 112 6.46 -9.76 -0.80
C ALA A 112 6.03 -8.47 -1.51
N LEU A 113 6.96 -7.52 -1.67
CA LEU A 113 6.71 -6.27 -2.38
C LEU A 113 6.42 -6.50 -3.87
N THR A 114 7.18 -7.38 -4.51
CA THR A 114 6.96 -7.75 -5.92
C THR A 114 5.58 -8.37 -6.13
N LEU A 115 5.22 -9.36 -5.32
CA LEU A 115 3.90 -10.01 -5.41
C LEU A 115 2.76 -9.03 -5.15
N SER A 116 2.93 -8.14 -4.17
CA SER A 116 1.96 -7.11 -3.84
C SER A 116 1.79 -6.10 -4.98
N SER A 117 2.87 -5.68 -5.62
CA SER A 117 2.85 -4.76 -6.75
C SER A 117 2.24 -5.40 -8.00
N LEU A 118 2.56 -6.67 -8.28
CA LEU A 118 1.93 -7.42 -9.38
C LEU A 118 0.43 -7.60 -9.16
N TRP A 119 0.02 -7.94 -7.94
CA TRP A 119 -1.40 -7.97 -7.56
C TRP A 119 -2.06 -6.63 -7.84
N MET A 120 -1.46 -5.53 -7.39
CA MET A 120 -1.99 -4.18 -7.58
C MET A 120 -2.18 -3.87 -9.06
N ALA A 121 -1.13 -4.04 -9.88
CA ALA A 121 -1.20 -3.74 -11.30
C ALA A 121 -2.25 -4.59 -12.03
N ALA A 122 -2.31 -5.90 -11.75
CA ALA A 122 -3.28 -6.79 -12.36
C ALA A 122 -4.72 -6.47 -11.93
N ALA A 123 -4.94 -6.25 -10.63
CA ALA A 123 -6.27 -6.01 -10.08
C ALA A 123 -6.85 -4.65 -10.53
N TYR A 124 -6.04 -3.59 -10.59
CA TYR A 124 -6.49 -2.30 -11.15
C TYR A 124 -6.77 -2.39 -12.65
N THR A 125 -5.95 -3.14 -13.41
CA THR A 125 -6.21 -3.38 -14.83
C THR A 125 -7.54 -4.10 -15.04
N LEU A 126 -7.80 -5.17 -14.28
CA LEU A 126 -9.07 -5.90 -14.36
C LEU A 126 -10.26 -5.04 -13.92
N ALA A 127 -10.13 -4.30 -12.82
CA ALA A 127 -11.17 -3.38 -12.37
C ALA A 127 -11.46 -2.30 -13.42
N GLY A 128 -10.41 -1.72 -14.03
CA GLY A 128 -10.55 -0.74 -15.10
C GLY A 128 -11.26 -1.28 -16.32
N ALA A 129 -10.97 -2.53 -16.73
CA ALA A 129 -11.66 -3.18 -17.85
C ALA A 129 -13.17 -3.29 -17.58
N VAL A 130 -13.56 -3.60 -16.34
CA VAL A 130 -14.98 -3.71 -15.95
C VAL A 130 -15.63 -2.33 -15.80
N LEU A 131 -14.97 -1.38 -15.13
CA LEU A 131 -15.56 -0.07 -14.85
C LEU A 131 -15.77 0.79 -16.10
N TYR A 132 -14.91 0.65 -17.10
CA TYR A 132 -14.94 1.48 -18.32
C TYR A 132 -15.33 0.68 -19.56
N ASP A 133 -15.72 -0.58 -19.40
CA ASP A 133 -16.08 -1.48 -20.50
C ASP A 133 -15.06 -1.46 -21.65
N SER A 134 -13.77 -1.35 -21.31
CA SER A 134 -12.69 -1.21 -22.28
C SER A 134 -11.43 -1.96 -21.86
N LEU A 135 -11.26 -3.18 -22.38
CA LEU A 135 -10.04 -3.95 -22.16
C LEU A 135 -8.79 -3.25 -22.74
N ALA A 136 -8.95 -2.59 -23.90
CA ALA A 136 -7.83 -1.89 -24.55
C ALA A 136 -7.30 -0.74 -23.67
N ALA A 137 -8.20 0.11 -23.10
CA ALA A 137 -7.81 1.19 -22.21
C ALA A 137 -7.22 0.66 -20.90
N ALA A 138 -7.76 -0.43 -20.36
CA ALA A 138 -7.25 -1.08 -19.17
C ALA A 138 -5.83 -1.63 -19.39
N LEU A 139 -5.57 -2.33 -20.49
CA LEU A 139 -4.25 -2.82 -20.85
C LEU A 139 -3.26 -1.68 -21.13
N ALA A 140 -3.71 -0.56 -21.68
CA ALA A 140 -2.87 0.63 -21.86
C ALA A 140 -2.44 1.27 -20.53
N SER A 141 -3.20 1.08 -19.44
CA SER A 141 -2.83 1.54 -18.08
C SER A 141 -1.81 0.64 -17.40
N PHE A 142 -1.73 -0.65 -17.77
CA PHE A 142 -0.88 -1.63 -17.11
C PHE A 142 0.60 -1.24 -17.01
N PRO A 143 1.27 -0.74 -18.07
CA PRO A 143 2.67 -0.33 -17.99
C PRO A 143 2.91 0.74 -16.92
N GLY A 144 2.02 1.74 -16.81
CA GLY A 144 2.09 2.78 -15.79
C GLY A 144 1.97 2.22 -14.38
N LEU A 145 0.99 1.34 -14.14
CA LEU A 145 0.78 0.66 -12.87
C LEU A 145 1.96 -0.26 -12.50
N PHE A 146 2.54 -0.93 -13.49
CA PHE A 146 3.73 -1.77 -13.27
C PHE A 146 4.94 -0.94 -12.85
N VAL A 147 5.22 0.14 -13.56
CA VAL A 147 6.33 1.07 -13.22
C VAL A 147 6.09 1.68 -11.83
N GLU A 148 4.86 2.07 -11.51
CA GLU A 148 4.49 2.55 -10.18
C GLU A 148 4.84 1.52 -9.10
N GLY A 149 4.46 0.26 -9.29
CA GLY A 149 4.77 -0.82 -8.35
C GLY A 149 6.28 -1.01 -8.13
N VAL A 150 7.07 -0.95 -9.21
CA VAL A 150 8.54 -1.05 -9.15
C VAL A 150 9.14 0.12 -8.39
N VAL A 151 8.74 1.35 -8.72
CA VAL A 151 9.25 2.57 -8.06
C VAL A 151 8.91 2.57 -6.57
N ASN A 152 7.67 2.29 -6.22
CA ASN A 152 7.22 2.25 -4.82
C ASN A 152 7.92 1.14 -4.02
N SER A 153 8.14 -0.03 -4.61
CA SER A 153 8.91 -1.12 -4.00
C SER A 153 10.37 -0.72 -3.75
N ALA A 154 11.02 -0.08 -4.73
CA ALA A 154 12.39 0.40 -4.59
C ALA A 154 12.51 1.48 -3.50
N LEU A 155 11.58 2.44 -3.46
CA LEU A 155 11.53 3.46 -2.42
C LEU A 155 11.33 2.87 -1.02
N ALA A 156 10.42 1.91 -0.88
CA ALA A 156 10.19 1.23 0.39
C ALA A 156 11.43 0.46 0.87
N LEU A 157 12.11 -0.27 -0.03
CA LEU A 157 13.34 -0.98 0.30
C LEU A 157 14.47 -0.03 0.68
N ALA A 158 14.61 1.09 -0.01
CA ALA A 158 15.63 2.10 0.30
C ALA A 158 15.38 2.81 1.65
N ALA A 159 14.12 3.11 1.97
CA ALA A 159 13.75 3.77 3.22
C ALA A 159 13.75 2.84 4.44
N LEU A 160 13.51 1.55 4.24
CA LEU A 160 13.35 0.56 5.31
C LEU A 160 14.50 0.51 6.33
N PRO A 161 15.79 0.51 5.93
CA PRO A 161 16.91 0.47 6.89
C PRO A 161 16.93 1.67 7.82
N PHE A 162 16.63 2.86 7.31
CA PHE A 162 16.63 4.11 8.08
C PHE A 162 15.50 4.15 9.11
N LEU A 163 14.35 3.61 8.76
CA LEU A 163 13.17 3.58 9.62
C LEU A 163 13.24 2.44 10.63
N ARG A 164 13.73 1.27 10.24
CA ARG A 164 13.83 0.08 11.09
C ARG A 164 14.64 0.36 12.37
N GLY A 165 15.74 1.11 12.26
CA GLY A 165 16.56 1.50 13.41
C GLY A 165 15.84 2.41 14.41
N ARG A 166 14.84 3.16 13.99
CA ARG A 166 14.05 4.07 14.85
C ARG A 166 12.84 3.39 15.50
N PHE A 167 12.21 2.44 14.79
CA PHE A 167 11.02 1.73 15.28
C PHE A 167 11.35 0.56 16.20
N LEU A 168 12.51 -0.11 16.02
CA LEU A 168 12.94 -1.24 16.82
C LEU A 168 13.79 -0.84 18.05
N ARG A 169 14.15 0.44 18.21
CA ARG A 169 15.00 0.94 19.31
C ARG A 169 14.20 1.36 20.56
N LYS A 170 12.93 1.03 20.63
CA LYS A 170 12.03 1.40 21.74
C LYS A 170 11.54 0.19 22.53
N ASP A 171 12.45 -0.76 22.80
CA ASP A 171 12.24 -1.80 23.83
C ASP A 171 13.39 -1.82 24.81
#